data_18ccdf64571127204d9a79113e27e0ec
#
_entry.id   18ccdf64571127204d9a79113e27e0ec
#
_cell.length_a   1.000
_cell.length_b   1.000
_cell.length_c   1.000
_cell.angle_alpha   90.00
_cell.angle_beta   90.00
_cell.angle_gamma   90.00
#
_symmetry.space_group_name_H-M   'P 1'
#
loop_
_entity.id
_entity.type
_entity.pdbx_description
1 polymer ?
#
loop_
_entity_poly.entity_id
_entity_poly.type
_entity_poly.pdbx_seq_one_letter_code
_entity_poly.pdbx_strand_id
1 'polypeptide(L)'
;FVDDDDRVYGYWGDTNYGQWGELDPETMCTLKPGESAHANLPSASQCEAENFDASAFNIVNDENAQRFRFFEGSSLRKVGNKYVFIWARTGASDELMGTRQSLAYAYSDSPAGPWKYGGIIVSSGGESVNGGHTFMSTNIHGSICEINDQWYIFYHRGLQGINPRQAMVEAVTVNWDEAPVTNGGQVRISTVESTSKGFALNGLDPYRQHSAGIVSYLTGNFNFSINYDRSSTTLPILNIKNGVIAGVKYFDFDKDVEENHQTTLCLNLCPKGVDGAVDVFLRPTTAANTPPVKTDGIITSVGEGSIKLGTVELTADMPQTMTAFTIDASKVDELSGQWGLFFSFRSASGDAICDFSTMEFAAEPIHVTSVSIDET
;
A
#
# COMPACT_ATOMS: atom_id res chain seq x y z
N PHE A 1 1.52 -25.62 7.09
CA PHE A 1 0.67 -26.02 5.96
C PHE A 1 0.35 -27.50 6.09
N VAL A 2 -0.92 -27.85 5.98
CA VAL A 2 -1.38 -29.23 5.93
C VAL A 2 -1.75 -29.53 4.48
N ASP A 3 -1.18 -30.57 3.90
CA ASP A 3 -1.44 -30.97 2.53
C ASP A 3 -2.63 -31.96 2.45
N ASP A 4 -3.11 -32.25 1.25
CA ASP A 4 -4.25 -33.12 1.01
C ASP A 4 -4.00 -34.60 1.41
N ASP A 5 -2.75 -34.98 1.61
CA ASP A 5 -2.32 -36.32 2.09
C ASP A 5 -2.05 -36.36 3.60
N ASP A 6 -2.54 -35.34 4.36
CA ASP A 6 -2.35 -35.16 5.80
C ASP A 6 -0.90 -34.92 6.25
N ARG A 7 0.04 -34.72 5.34
CA ARG A 7 1.39 -34.31 5.68
C ARG A 7 1.41 -32.86 6.10
N VAL A 8 2.23 -32.56 7.09
CA VAL A 8 2.34 -31.19 7.67
C VAL A 8 3.71 -30.62 7.38
N TYR A 9 3.75 -29.40 6.86
CA TYR A 9 4.98 -28.70 6.51
C TYR A 9 5.10 -27.40 7.29
N GLY A 10 6.26 -27.20 7.92
CA GLY A 10 6.63 -25.97 8.60
C GLY A 10 7.61 -25.16 7.76
N TYR A 11 7.40 -23.83 7.71
CA TYR A 11 8.32 -22.86 7.10
C TYR A 11 8.56 -21.74 8.10
N TRP A 12 9.81 -21.45 8.41
CA TRP A 12 10.17 -20.48 9.43
C TRP A 12 11.49 -19.76 9.09
N GLY A 13 11.83 -18.77 9.89
CA GLY A 13 13.05 -18.01 9.79
C GLY A 13 12.84 -16.54 9.44
N ASP A 14 13.89 -15.79 9.65
CA ASP A 14 14.02 -14.39 9.29
C ASP A 14 15.39 -14.08 8.69
N THR A 15 15.57 -12.91 8.15
CA THR A 15 16.76 -12.19 7.68
C THR A 15 17.81 -13.00 6.92
N ASN A 16 18.25 -14.18 7.39
CA ASN A 16 19.30 -14.99 6.75
C ASN A 16 19.07 -16.49 6.89
N TYR A 17 17.97 -16.91 7.50
CA TYR A 17 17.76 -18.30 7.89
C TYR A 17 16.34 -18.78 7.52
N GLY A 18 15.98 -18.69 6.23
CA GLY A 18 14.78 -19.39 5.78
C GLY A 18 14.98 -20.90 5.89
N GLN A 19 14.11 -21.57 6.61
CA GLN A 19 14.11 -23.03 6.78
C GLN A 19 12.72 -23.62 6.54
N TRP A 20 12.69 -24.89 6.23
CA TRP A 20 11.48 -25.69 6.18
C TRP A 20 11.74 -27.11 6.68
N GLY A 21 10.68 -27.84 6.96
CA GLY A 21 10.73 -29.26 7.31
C GLY A 21 9.34 -29.87 7.37
N GLU A 22 9.28 -31.21 7.22
CA GLU A 22 8.06 -31.94 7.48
C GLU A 22 7.88 -32.09 8.99
N LEU A 23 6.69 -31.72 9.47
CA LEU A 23 6.33 -31.79 10.88
C LEU A 23 5.62 -33.10 11.19
N ASP A 24 5.70 -33.52 12.43
CA ASP A 24 4.91 -34.60 12.97
C ASP A 24 3.43 -34.16 13.01
N PRO A 25 2.52 -34.85 12.28
CA PRO A 25 1.13 -34.43 12.20
C PRO A 25 0.37 -34.55 13.53
N GLU A 26 0.86 -35.34 14.51
CA GLU A 26 0.24 -35.43 15.83
C GLU A 26 0.53 -34.21 16.70
N THR A 27 1.73 -33.64 16.57
CA THR A 27 2.17 -32.48 17.37
C THR A 27 2.02 -31.16 16.62
N MET A 28 2.20 -31.17 15.30
CA MET A 28 2.21 -30.01 14.40
C MET A 28 3.25 -28.94 14.78
N CYS A 29 4.17 -29.22 15.71
CA CYS A 29 5.17 -28.28 16.20
C CYS A 29 6.57 -28.89 16.37
N THR A 30 6.73 -30.17 16.14
CA THR A 30 8.02 -30.88 16.11
C THR A 30 8.29 -31.44 14.71
N LEU A 31 9.57 -31.56 14.35
CA LEU A 31 9.91 -32.27 13.11
C LEU A 31 9.49 -33.73 13.22
N LYS A 32 9.04 -34.29 12.11
CA LYS A 32 8.72 -35.71 11.98
C LYS A 32 9.93 -36.55 12.36
N PRO A 33 9.78 -37.69 13.05
CA PRO A 33 10.88 -38.55 13.41
C PRO A 33 11.77 -38.94 12.22
N GLY A 34 13.05 -38.64 12.30
CA GLY A 34 14.02 -38.87 11.22
C GLY A 34 14.19 -37.71 10.24
N GLU A 35 13.37 -36.68 10.33
CA GLU A 35 13.50 -35.45 9.55
C GLU A 35 14.50 -34.47 10.19
N SER A 36 15.03 -33.59 9.33
CA SER A 36 15.88 -32.45 9.74
C SER A 36 15.35 -31.17 9.09
N ALA A 37 15.68 -30.02 9.66
CA ALA A 37 15.43 -28.74 9.00
C ALA A 37 16.30 -28.57 7.76
N HIS A 38 15.71 -28.08 6.68
CA HIS A 38 16.39 -27.85 5.40
C HIS A 38 16.45 -26.33 5.13
N ALA A 39 17.49 -25.89 4.40
CA ALA A 39 17.53 -24.54 3.87
C ALA A 39 16.35 -24.32 2.91
N ASN A 40 15.72 -23.14 3.00
CA ASN A 40 14.60 -22.78 2.15
C ASN A 40 15.08 -21.81 1.05
N LEU A 41 14.70 -20.54 1.15
CA LEU A 41 15.00 -19.52 0.15
C LEU A 41 16.25 -18.72 0.51
N PRO A 42 17.08 -18.31 -0.47
CA PRO A 42 18.25 -17.49 -0.19
C PRO A 42 17.85 -16.07 0.25
N SER A 43 18.55 -15.54 1.25
CA SER A 43 18.43 -14.15 1.70
C SER A 43 19.01 -13.18 0.68
N ALA A 44 18.83 -11.87 0.90
CA ALA A 44 19.40 -10.83 0.04
C ALA A 44 20.92 -10.91 -0.02
N SER A 45 21.61 -11.06 1.11
CA SER A 45 23.07 -11.17 1.16
C SER A 45 23.60 -12.42 0.47
N GLN A 46 22.87 -13.52 0.55
CA GLN A 46 23.21 -14.76 -0.17
C GLN A 46 23.02 -14.61 -1.68
N CYS A 47 21.90 -14.00 -2.11
CA CYS A 47 21.66 -13.70 -3.54
C CYS A 47 22.70 -12.76 -4.17
N GLU A 48 23.29 -11.86 -3.37
CA GLU A 48 24.30 -10.88 -3.81
C GLU A 48 25.74 -11.41 -3.71
N ALA A 49 25.94 -12.58 -3.13
CA ALA A 49 27.28 -13.16 -3.01
C ALA A 49 27.90 -13.45 -4.37
N GLU A 50 29.17 -13.10 -4.55
CA GLU A 50 29.94 -13.32 -5.79
C GLU A 50 29.94 -14.80 -6.21
N ASN A 51 29.87 -15.71 -5.25
CA ASN A 51 29.85 -17.16 -5.45
C ASN A 51 28.48 -17.76 -5.13
N PHE A 52 27.39 -17.05 -5.46
CA PHE A 52 26.04 -17.56 -5.27
C PHE A 52 25.86 -18.93 -5.92
N ASP A 53 25.44 -19.90 -5.14
CA ASP A 53 25.15 -21.26 -5.57
C ASP A 53 23.67 -21.59 -5.27
N ALA A 54 22.85 -21.58 -6.30
CA ALA A 54 21.45 -21.91 -6.17
C ALA A 54 21.18 -23.33 -5.65
N SER A 55 22.13 -24.26 -5.85
CA SER A 55 21.99 -25.67 -5.42
C SER A 55 22.05 -25.82 -3.89
N ALA A 56 22.59 -24.80 -3.18
CA ALA A 56 22.60 -24.76 -1.72
C ALA A 56 21.20 -24.45 -1.13
N PHE A 57 20.25 -24.07 -1.96
CA PHE A 57 18.90 -23.67 -1.56
C PHE A 57 17.85 -24.52 -2.28
N ASN A 58 16.65 -24.50 -1.76
CA ASN A 58 15.52 -25.25 -2.31
C ASN A 58 14.83 -24.49 -3.45
N ILE A 59 15.58 -24.07 -4.46
CA ILE A 59 15.11 -23.26 -5.58
C ILE A 59 15.54 -23.84 -6.94
N VAL A 60 14.82 -23.47 -7.98
CA VAL A 60 15.20 -23.75 -9.37
C VAL A 60 16.37 -22.84 -9.74
N ASN A 61 17.45 -23.42 -10.27
CA ASN A 61 18.62 -22.66 -10.74
C ASN A 61 18.35 -22.15 -12.17
N ASP A 62 17.74 -20.96 -12.27
CA ASP A 62 17.50 -20.23 -13.52
C ASP A 62 17.92 -18.76 -13.39
N GLU A 63 17.62 -17.96 -14.42
CA GLU A 63 17.97 -16.53 -14.45
C GLU A 63 17.32 -15.68 -13.33
N ASN A 64 16.34 -16.23 -12.63
CA ASN A 64 15.65 -15.57 -11.52
C ASN A 64 16.13 -16.04 -10.14
N ALA A 65 17.08 -16.95 -10.06
CA ALA A 65 17.53 -17.54 -8.81
C ALA A 65 18.06 -16.51 -7.78
N GLN A 66 18.63 -15.40 -8.26
CA GLN A 66 19.11 -14.30 -7.39
C GLN A 66 18.00 -13.33 -6.96
N ARG A 67 16.76 -13.49 -7.41
CA ARG A 67 15.63 -12.60 -7.11
C ARG A 67 14.84 -12.97 -5.87
N PHE A 68 15.08 -14.13 -5.27
CA PHE A 68 14.34 -14.60 -4.10
C PHE A 68 14.48 -13.65 -2.90
N ARG A 69 15.70 -13.34 -2.46
CA ARG A 69 16.01 -12.32 -1.46
C ARG A 69 15.08 -12.40 -0.22
N PHE A 70 14.94 -13.61 0.32
CA PHE A 70 14.09 -13.90 1.46
C PHE A 70 14.42 -13.02 2.66
N PHE A 71 13.38 -12.49 3.30
CA PHE A 71 13.52 -11.76 4.56
C PHE A 71 12.76 -12.48 5.67
N GLU A 72 11.44 -12.56 5.60
CA GLU A 72 10.59 -13.19 6.62
C GLU A 72 9.16 -13.44 6.08
N GLY A 73 8.22 -13.86 6.97
CA GLY A 73 6.79 -13.87 6.67
C GLY A 73 6.35 -14.97 5.72
N SER A 74 6.89 -16.18 5.89
CA SER A 74 6.57 -17.37 5.08
C SER A 74 5.08 -17.72 5.10
N SER A 75 4.48 -17.93 3.93
CA SER A 75 3.11 -18.42 3.78
C SER A 75 2.99 -19.33 2.56
N LEU A 76 2.44 -20.53 2.76
CA LEU A 76 2.21 -21.49 1.68
C LEU A 76 0.72 -21.66 1.40
N ARG A 77 0.35 -21.71 0.12
CA ARG A 77 -1.00 -21.99 -0.36
C ARG A 77 -0.98 -22.96 -1.52
N LYS A 78 -2.07 -23.70 -1.69
CA LYS A 78 -2.32 -24.54 -2.87
C LYS A 78 -3.16 -23.77 -3.87
N VAL A 79 -2.78 -23.83 -5.15
CA VAL A 79 -3.44 -23.18 -6.30
C VAL A 79 -3.55 -24.23 -7.40
N GLY A 80 -4.74 -24.79 -7.56
CA GLY A 80 -4.92 -25.94 -8.42
C GLY A 80 -4.03 -27.12 -8.01
N ASN A 81 -3.20 -27.60 -8.92
CA ASN A 81 -2.21 -28.66 -8.68
C ASN A 81 -0.81 -28.11 -8.30
N LYS A 82 -0.68 -26.83 -8.00
CA LYS A 82 0.57 -26.16 -7.66
C LYS A 82 0.58 -25.68 -6.21
N TYR A 83 1.78 -25.51 -5.69
CA TYR A 83 2.03 -24.86 -4.41
C TYR A 83 2.61 -23.47 -4.66
N VAL A 84 2.11 -22.48 -3.92
CA VAL A 84 2.55 -21.09 -4.00
C VAL A 84 3.11 -20.67 -2.65
N PHE A 85 4.37 -20.31 -2.63
CA PHE A 85 5.06 -19.81 -1.45
C PHE A 85 5.17 -18.29 -1.54
N ILE A 86 4.72 -17.59 -0.50
CA ILE A 86 4.72 -16.12 -0.42
C ILE A 86 5.58 -15.71 0.77
N TRP A 87 6.38 -14.66 0.61
CA TRP A 87 7.24 -14.14 1.66
C TRP A 87 7.47 -12.64 1.51
N ALA A 88 7.90 -11.99 2.61
CA ALA A 88 8.46 -10.65 2.58
C ALA A 88 9.86 -10.71 1.97
N ARG A 89 10.01 -10.07 0.82
CA ARG A 89 11.25 -9.93 0.06
C ARG A 89 11.91 -8.59 0.37
N THR A 90 13.23 -8.55 0.53
CA THR A 90 13.95 -7.30 0.77
C THR A 90 14.79 -6.87 -0.43
N GLY A 91 14.79 -5.62 -0.68
CA GLY A 91 15.48 -4.68 -1.51
C GLY A 91 16.40 -5.08 -2.63
N ALA A 92 15.94 -5.05 -3.88
CA ALA A 92 16.78 -4.75 -5.02
C ALA A 92 16.09 -3.68 -5.86
N SER A 93 16.88 -2.90 -6.61
CA SER A 93 16.38 -1.89 -7.53
C SER A 93 15.91 -2.44 -8.87
N ASP A 94 15.89 -3.76 -9.02
CA ASP A 94 15.69 -4.48 -10.28
C ASP A 94 14.22 -4.73 -10.62
N GLU A 95 13.33 -4.67 -9.64
CA GLU A 95 11.90 -4.90 -9.83
C GLU A 95 11.08 -3.88 -9.07
N LEU A 96 9.92 -3.54 -9.64
CA LEU A 96 8.92 -2.67 -9.02
C LEU A 96 9.53 -1.72 -8.00
N MET A 97 10.24 -0.72 -8.52
CA MET A 97 10.58 0.47 -7.77
C MET A 97 11.64 0.35 -6.68
N GLY A 98 12.58 -0.60 -6.80
CA GLY A 98 13.68 -0.69 -5.84
C GLY A 98 13.18 -0.70 -4.40
N THR A 99 12.18 -1.51 -4.08
CA THR A 99 11.50 -1.48 -2.81
C THR A 99 12.34 -2.07 -1.70
N ARG A 100 12.29 -1.46 -0.53
CA ARG A 100 12.93 -2.05 0.65
C ARG A 100 12.29 -3.37 1.03
N GLN A 101 10.97 -3.49 0.87
CA GLN A 101 10.22 -4.71 1.09
C GLN A 101 9.04 -4.82 0.11
N SER A 102 8.76 -6.05 -0.27
CA SER A 102 7.63 -6.41 -1.12
C SER A 102 7.16 -7.81 -0.75
N LEU A 103 5.92 -8.15 -1.08
CA LEU A 103 5.50 -9.55 -1.07
C LEU A 103 5.81 -10.15 -2.44
N ALA A 104 6.70 -11.14 -2.43
CA ALA A 104 7.04 -11.95 -3.59
C ALA A 104 6.42 -13.34 -3.47
N TYR A 105 6.35 -14.05 -4.60
CA TYR A 105 5.91 -15.44 -4.62
C TYR A 105 6.82 -16.31 -5.47
N ALA A 106 6.82 -17.57 -5.14
CA ALA A 106 7.39 -18.66 -5.91
C ALA A 106 6.37 -19.80 -6.01
N TYR A 107 6.57 -20.71 -6.95
CA TYR A 107 5.68 -21.85 -7.14
C TYR A 107 6.47 -23.13 -7.39
N SER A 108 5.83 -24.27 -7.08
CA SER A 108 6.39 -25.60 -7.24
C SER A 108 5.28 -26.64 -7.46
N ASP A 109 5.65 -27.82 -7.94
CA ASP A 109 4.77 -28.99 -7.97
C ASP A 109 4.72 -29.73 -6.61
N SER A 110 5.51 -29.32 -5.63
CA SER A 110 5.61 -29.94 -4.32
C SER A 110 5.66 -28.89 -3.21
N PRO A 111 5.06 -29.13 -2.02
CA PRO A 111 5.20 -28.26 -0.87
C PRO A 111 6.65 -28.16 -0.38
N ALA A 112 7.47 -29.13 -0.72
CA ALA A 112 8.89 -29.14 -0.40
C ALA A 112 9.78 -28.46 -1.45
N GLY A 113 9.21 -27.84 -2.48
CA GLY A 113 9.97 -27.26 -3.60
C GLY A 113 10.45 -28.32 -4.63
N PRO A 114 11.48 -28.05 -5.47
CA PRO A 114 12.18 -26.79 -5.55
C PRO A 114 11.31 -25.64 -6.07
N TRP A 115 11.56 -24.43 -5.55
CA TRP A 115 10.75 -23.25 -5.83
C TRP A 115 11.25 -22.51 -7.07
N LYS A 116 10.33 -22.17 -7.98
CA LYS A 116 10.58 -21.28 -9.12
C LYS A 116 10.05 -19.88 -8.79
N TYR A 117 10.88 -18.86 -8.97
CA TYR A 117 10.49 -17.47 -8.70
C TYR A 117 9.38 -17.02 -9.63
N GLY A 118 8.31 -16.47 -9.07
CA GLY A 118 7.11 -16.05 -9.82
C GLY A 118 7.02 -14.54 -10.03
N GLY A 119 7.50 -13.73 -9.09
CA GLY A 119 7.43 -12.28 -9.17
C GLY A 119 7.00 -11.61 -7.87
N ILE A 120 6.60 -10.34 -7.99
CA ILE A 120 6.12 -9.51 -6.88
C ILE A 120 4.60 -9.34 -6.98
N ILE A 121 3.90 -9.53 -5.86
CA ILE A 121 2.44 -9.33 -5.77
C ILE A 121 2.15 -7.88 -5.39
N VAL A 122 2.79 -7.36 -4.35
CA VAL A 122 2.58 -5.99 -3.87
C VAL A 122 3.88 -5.40 -3.31
N SER A 123 4.10 -4.12 -3.59
CA SER A 123 5.26 -3.37 -3.09
C SER A 123 4.87 -2.48 -1.92
N SER A 124 5.70 -2.45 -0.88
CA SER A 124 5.55 -1.52 0.24
C SER A 124 6.04 -0.09 -0.08
N GLY A 125 6.73 0.10 -1.20
CA GLY A 125 7.30 1.40 -1.61
C GLY A 125 6.32 2.37 -2.27
N GLY A 126 5.06 1.97 -2.42
CA GLY A 126 4.07 2.78 -3.14
C GLY A 126 4.34 2.84 -4.64
N GLU A 127 4.16 4.00 -5.25
CA GLU A 127 4.37 4.22 -6.69
C GLU A 127 5.84 4.49 -7.02
N SER A 128 6.22 4.17 -8.26
CA SER A 128 7.50 4.61 -8.84
C SER A 128 7.33 5.92 -9.58
N VAL A 129 7.96 6.94 -9.07
CA VAL A 129 7.96 8.26 -9.72
C VAL A 129 9.40 8.72 -9.85
N ASN A 130 9.85 8.96 -11.09
CA ASN A 130 11.22 9.37 -11.41
C ASN A 130 12.30 8.46 -10.80
N GLY A 131 12.03 7.14 -10.73
CA GLY A 131 12.95 6.15 -10.18
C GLY A 131 13.03 6.15 -8.64
N GLY A 132 12.16 6.88 -7.96
CA GLY A 132 12.06 6.93 -6.50
C GLY A 132 10.76 6.33 -5.95
N HIS A 133 10.74 6.13 -4.65
CA HIS A 133 9.56 5.66 -3.91
C HIS A 133 8.67 6.82 -3.50
N THR A 134 7.37 6.63 -3.60
CA THR A 134 6.36 7.60 -3.13
C THR A 134 5.82 7.29 -1.75
N PHE A 135 6.20 6.16 -1.18
CA PHE A 135 5.85 5.77 0.18
C PHE A 135 6.95 4.90 0.77
N MET A 136 7.30 5.11 2.01
CA MET A 136 8.32 4.31 2.68
C MET A 136 7.70 3.49 3.79
N SER A 137 7.44 2.22 3.49
CA SER A 137 7.13 1.20 4.48
C SER A 137 8.31 0.24 4.60
N THR A 138 8.55 -0.24 5.80
CA THR A 138 9.63 -1.19 6.09
C THR A 138 9.09 -2.57 6.45
N ASN A 139 7.77 -2.77 6.41
CA ASN A 139 7.20 -4.02 6.89
C ASN A 139 5.94 -4.38 6.12
N ILE A 140 5.95 -5.58 5.56
CA ILE A 140 4.84 -6.14 4.81
C ILE A 140 4.84 -7.66 4.96
N HIS A 141 3.73 -8.23 5.46
CA HIS A 141 3.46 -9.67 5.43
C HIS A 141 2.09 -9.91 4.85
N GLY A 142 1.86 -11.09 4.31
CA GLY A 142 0.56 -11.41 3.75
C GLY A 142 0.48 -12.79 3.11
N SER A 143 -0.69 -13.09 2.60
CA SER A 143 -1.00 -14.35 1.92
C SER A 143 -2.17 -14.18 0.97
N ILE A 144 -2.26 -15.04 -0.04
CA ILE A 144 -3.44 -15.12 -0.92
C ILE A 144 -4.50 -16.05 -0.33
N CYS A 145 -5.75 -15.77 -0.65
CA CYS A 145 -6.90 -16.62 -0.32
C CYS A 145 -7.94 -16.48 -1.42
N GLU A 146 -8.59 -17.60 -1.78
CA GLU A 146 -9.72 -17.61 -2.69
C GLU A 146 -11.02 -17.55 -1.88
N ILE A 147 -11.92 -16.64 -2.25
CA ILE A 147 -13.22 -16.44 -1.63
C ILE A 147 -14.24 -16.23 -2.75
N ASN A 148 -15.22 -17.12 -2.86
CA ASN A 148 -16.27 -17.06 -3.89
C ASN A 148 -15.71 -16.90 -5.32
N ASP A 149 -14.80 -17.79 -5.69
CA ASP A 149 -14.13 -17.84 -7.01
C ASP A 149 -13.30 -16.60 -7.37
N GLN A 150 -13.00 -15.73 -6.39
CA GLN A 150 -12.12 -14.60 -6.52
C GLN A 150 -10.92 -14.72 -5.59
N TRP A 151 -9.72 -14.55 -6.13
CA TRP A 151 -8.49 -14.51 -5.35
C TRP A 151 -8.22 -13.12 -4.80
N TYR A 152 -7.73 -13.08 -3.57
CA TYR A 152 -7.34 -11.86 -2.87
C TYR A 152 -5.95 -12.03 -2.27
N ILE A 153 -5.20 -10.93 -2.23
CA ILE A 153 -4.03 -10.79 -1.36
C ILE A 153 -4.45 -10.05 -0.09
N PHE A 154 -4.35 -10.73 1.05
CA PHE A 154 -4.48 -10.12 2.37
C PHE A 154 -3.08 -9.80 2.89
N TYR A 155 -2.84 -8.57 3.26
CA TYR A 155 -1.54 -8.15 3.74
C TYR A 155 -1.65 -7.04 4.77
N HIS A 156 -0.55 -6.72 5.42
CA HIS A 156 -0.43 -5.49 6.17
C HIS A 156 0.66 -4.62 5.58
N ARG A 157 0.53 -3.32 5.72
CA ARG A 157 1.59 -2.36 5.46
C ARG A 157 1.93 -1.60 6.73
N GLY A 158 3.21 -1.37 6.96
CA GLY A 158 3.67 -0.47 8.01
C GLY A 158 3.67 0.97 7.53
N LEU A 159 3.86 1.90 8.47
CA LEU A 159 4.14 3.30 8.22
C LEU A 159 5.59 3.60 8.59
N GLN A 160 6.23 4.53 7.88
CA GLN A 160 7.63 4.85 8.10
C GLN A 160 7.89 5.28 9.56
N GLY A 161 8.85 4.61 10.20
CA GLY A 161 9.36 5.01 11.50
C GLY A 161 8.44 4.72 12.69
N ILE A 162 7.28 4.07 12.47
CA ILE A 162 6.34 3.69 13.53
C ILE A 162 5.86 2.24 13.38
N ASN A 163 5.45 1.64 14.50
CA ASN A 163 5.02 0.24 14.56
C ASN A 163 3.58 -0.05 14.10
N PRO A 164 2.61 0.90 14.01
CA PRO A 164 1.27 0.59 13.55
C PRO A 164 1.27 -0.07 12.18
N ARG A 165 0.41 -1.05 12.00
CA ARG A 165 0.16 -1.76 10.75
C ARG A 165 -1.26 -1.50 10.29
N GLN A 166 -1.44 -1.22 9.04
CA GLN A 166 -2.76 -1.17 8.40
C GLN A 166 -3.02 -2.51 7.71
N ALA A 167 -4.13 -3.14 8.05
CA ALA A 167 -4.60 -4.34 7.36
C ALA A 167 -5.18 -3.96 6.01
N MET A 168 -4.82 -4.72 4.97
CA MET A 168 -5.11 -4.44 3.58
C MET A 168 -5.65 -5.68 2.87
N VAL A 169 -6.49 -5.46 1.87
CA VAL A 169 -6.90 -6.49 0.91
C VAL A 169 -7.00 -5.89 -0.48
N GLU A 170 -6.51 -6.61 -1.48
CA GLU A 170 -6.70 -6.28 -2.90
C GLU A 170 -7.08 -7.54 -3.67
N ALA A 171 -7.95 -7.39 -4.67
CA ALA A 171 -8.26 -8.48 -5.58
C ALA A 171 -7.07 -8.75 -6.49
N VAL A 172 -6.74 -10.02 -6.69
CA VAL A 172 -5.67 -10.47 -7.59
C VAL A 172 -6.21 -11.46 -8.60
N THR A 173 -5.63 -11.47 -9.79
CA THR A 173 -5.84 -12.54 -10.76
C THR A 173 -4.78 -13.61 -10.52
N VAL A 174 -5.22 -14.86 -10.40
CA VAL A 174 -4.34 -16.03 -10.27
C VAL A 174 -4.65 -16.99 -11.41
N ASN A 175 -3.64 -17.31 -12.21
CA ASN A 175 -3.72 -18.30 -13.28
C ASN A 175 -2.60 -19.33 -13.11
N TRP A 176 -2.88 -20.58 -13.45
CA TRP A 176 -1.88 -21.65 -13.41
C TRP A 176 -2.03 -22.60 -14.58
N ASP A 177 -0.93 -23.28 -14.93
CA ASP A 177 -0.90 -24.31 -15.95
C ASP A 177 -0.93 -25.69 -15.28
N GLU A 178 -1.68 -26.63 -15.86
CA GLU A 178 -1.76 -28.03 -15.37
C GLU A 178 -0.41 -28.77 -15.55
N ALA A 179 0.39 -28.37 -16.54
CA ALA A 179 1.69 -28.96 -16.81
C ALA A 179 2.63 -28.83 -15.59
N PRO A 180 3.52 -29.84 -15.34
CA PRO A 180 4.55 -29.72 -14.31
C PRO A 180 5.44 -28.52 -14.52
N VAL A 181 5.96 -27.93 -13.43
CA VAL A 181 6.89 -26.79 -13.47
C VAL A 181 8.15 -27.14 -14.26
N THR A 182 8.62 -28.39 -14.16
CA THR A 182 9.75 -28.92 -14.94
C THR A 182 9.48 -29.00 -16.43
N ASN A 183 8.22 -28.98 -16.86
CA ASN A 183 7.77 -29.00 -18.26
C ASN A 183 7.21 -27.62 -18.69
N GLY A 184 7.59 -26.56 -18.00
CA GLY A 184 7.23 -25.18 -18.34
C GLY A 184 5.91 -24.70 -17.72
N GLY A 185 5.25 -25.51 -16.88
CA GLY A 185 4.07 -25.07 -16.12
C GLY A 185 4.38 -23.88 -15.23
N GLN A 186 3.46 -22.95 -15.10
CA GLN A 186 3.63 -21.70 -14.36
C GLN A 186 2.42 -21.39 -13.49
N VAL A 187 2.66 -20.61 -12.44
CA VAL A 187 1.64 -19.82 -11.73
C VAL A 187 1.91 -18.35 -11.97
N ARG A 188 0.87 -17.61 -12.30
CA ARG A 188 0.93 -16.15 -12.57
C ARG A 188 -0.05 -15.45 -11.65
N ILE A 189 0.47 -14.59 -10.78
CA ILE A 189 -0.31 -13.75 -9.87
C ILE A 189 -0.11 -12.30 -10.31
N SER A 190 -1.23 -11.57 -10.50
CA SER A 190 -1.16 -10.15 -10.87
C SER A 190 -0.49 -9.33 -9.78
N THR A 191 0.30 -8.35 -10.19
CA THR A 191 0.80 -7.31 -9.27
C THR A 191 -0.31 -6.32 -8.97
N VAL A 192 -0.43 -5.90 -7.72
CA VAL A 192 -1.39 -4.91 -7.26
C VAL A 192 -0.70 -3.72 -6.62
N GLU A 193 -1.37 -2.59 -6.66
CA GLU A 193 -0.93 -1.36 -6.02
C GLU A 193 -1.20 -1.41 -4.51
N SER A 194 -0.28 -0.89 -3.71
CA SER A 194 -0.53 -0.62 -2.29
C SER A 194 -1.35 0.66 -2.15
N THR A 195 -2.60 0.53 -1.70
CA THR A 195 -3.56 1.63 -1.59
C THR A 195 -3.78 2.07 -0.13
N SER A 196 -4.73 2.97 0.09
CA SER A 196 -5.20 3.38 1.42
C SER A 196 -6.49 2.67 1.83
N LYS A 197 -7.07 1.86 0.97
CA LYS A 197 -8.45 1.35 1.08
C LYS A 197 -8.70 0.42 2.28
N GLY A 198 -7.66 -0.20 2.84
CA GLY A 198 -7.87 -1.24 3.86
C GLY A 198 -8.66 -2.42 3.28
N PHE A 199 -9.84 -2.68 3.83
CA PHE A 199 -10.78 -3.70 3.32
C PHE A 199 -11.90 -3.13 2.44
N ALA A 200 -11.89 -1.85 2.11
CA ALA A 200 -12.85 -1.23 1.23
C ALA A 200 -12.48 -1.47 -0.25
N LEU A 201 -12.74 -2.65 -0.79
CA LEU A 201 -12.36 -3.06 -2.16
C LEU A 201 -12.80 -2.05 -3.23
N ASN A 202 -14.01 -1.50 -3.10
CA ASN A 202 -14.57 -0.54 -4.05
C ASN A 202 -14.07 0.90 -3.84
N GLY A 203 -13.32 1.16 -2.77
CA GLY A 203 -12.86 2.49 -2.38
C GLY A 203 -13.37 2.93 -1.02
N LEU A 204 -12.67 3.90 -0.43
CA LEU A 204 -13.07 4.53 0.82
C LEU A 204 -14.37 5.31 0.64
N ASP A 205 -15.21 5.32 1.65
CA ASP A 205 -16.39 6.17 1.70
C ASP A 205 -15.95 7.63 1.90
N PRO A 206 -16.16 8.55 0.95
CA PRO A 206 -15.71 9.93 1.08
C PRO A 206 -16.43 10.69 2.21
N TYR A 207 -17.67 10.30 2.52
CA TYR A 207 -18.53 10.94 3.53
C TYR A 207 -18.34 10.37 4.94
N ARG A 208 -17.16 9.81 5.19
CA ARG A 208 -16.70 9.42 6.52
C ARG A 208 -15.38 10.09 6.82
N GLN A 209 -15.15 10.33 8.10
CA GLN A 209 -13.87 10.86 8.56
C GLN A 209 -12.76 9.81 8.42
N HIS A 210 -11.67 10.22 7.77
CA HIS A 210 -10.47 9.41 7.59
C HIS A 210 -9.26 10.07 8.24
N SER A 211 -8.40 9.25 8.84
CA SER A 211 -7.11 9.71 9.37
C SER A 211 -6.14 10.07 8.24
N ALA A 212 -5.39 11.15 8.38
CA ALA A 212 -4.34 11.51 7.43
C ALA A 212 -3.26 10.43 7.29
N GLY A 213 -3.01 9.66 8.36
CA GLY A 213 -1.98 8.60 8.36
C GLY A 213 -2.29 7.38 7.48
N ILE A 214 -3.50 7.27 6.90
CA ILE A 214 -3.80 6.18 5.96
C ILE A 214 -3.20 6.39 4.56
N VAL A 215 -2.52 7.52 4.32
CA VAL A 215 -1.90 7.82 3.01
C VAL A 215 -1.08 6.65 2.48
N SER A 216 -1.10 6.46 1.18
CA SER A 216 -0.29 5.47 0.45
C SER A 216 0.66 6.14 -0.56
N TYR A 217 0.69 7.46 -0.57
CA TYR A 217 1.65 8.31 -1.26
C TYR A 217 2.10 9.37 -0.27
N LEU A 218 3.40 9.44 0.06
CA LEU A 218 3.90 10.41 1.01
C LEU A 218 5.39 10.67 0.76
N THR A 219 5.72 11.88 0.34
CA THR A 219 7.09 12.30 0.00
C THR A 219 7.44 13.61 0.69
N GLY A 220 8.72 13.89 0.86
CA GLY A 220 9.20 15.12 1.46
C GLY A 220 9.54 14.97 2.95
N ASN A 221 9.55 16.08 3.69
CA ASN A 221 9.93 16.16 5.10
C ASN A 221 8.70 16.25 6.01
N PHE A 222 8.46 15.22 6.79
CA PHE A 222 7.36 15.07 7.74
C PHE A 222 7.78 14.14 8.89
N ASN A 223 6.91 14.00 9.90
CA ASN A 223 7.05 13.00 10.96
C ASN A 223 5.70 12.28 11.16
N PHE A 224 5.75 11.07 11.73
CA PHE A 224 4.61 10.46 12.39
C PHE A 224 4.79 10.49 13.90
N SER A 225 3.70 10.42 14.67
CA SER A 225 3.80 10.28 16.11
C SER A 225 4.40 8.92 16.45
N ILE A 226 5.58 8.92 17.08
CA ILE A 226 6.21 7.71 17.62
C ILE A 226 5.46 7.18 18.86
N ASN A 227 4.71 8.03 19.53
CA ASN A 227 3.87 7.71 20.70
C ASN A 227 2.43 7.45 20.25
N TYR A 228 2.23 6.67 19.20
CA TYR A 228 0.91 6.28 18.76
C TYR A 228 0.11 5.70 19.94
N ASP A 229 -0.91 6.43 20.34
CA ASP A 229 -1.89 5.95 21.32
C ASP A 229 -2.80 4.93 20.64
N ARG A 230 -2.69 3.67 21.02
CA ARG A 230 -3.51 2.58 20.47
C ARG A 230 -5.01 2.77 20.76
N SER A 231 -5.37 3.66 21.66
CA SER A 231 -6.76 4.05 21.90
C SER A 231 -7.26 5.11 20.92
N SER A 232 -6.35 5.81 20.21
CA SER A 232 -6.70 6.80 19.21
C SER A 232 -7.11 6.13 17.90
N THR A 233 -8.19 6.60 17.31
CA THR A 233 -8.62 6.21 15.96
C THR A 233 -7.94 7.03 14.87
N THR A 234 -7.17 8.05 15.23
CA THR A 234 -6.50 8.95 14.29
C THR A 234 -4.99 8.83 14.40
N LEU A 235 -4.32 8.80 13.25
CA LEU A 235 -2.89 8.86 13.11
C LEU A 235 -2.53 10.11 12.29
N PRO A 236 -2.10 11.20 12.91
CA PRO A 236 -1.75 12.43 12.21
C PRO A 236 -0.40 12.32 11.50
N ILE A 237 -0.23 13.04 10.40
CA ILE A 237 1.08 13.38 9.83
C ILE A 237 1.54 14.66 10.51
N LEU A 238 2.73 14.65 11.13
CA LEU A 238 3.23 15.72 11.96
C LEU A 238 4.36 16.51 11.27
N ASN A 239 4.50 17.78 11.67
CA ASN A 239 5.61 18.65 11.28
C ASN A 239 5.83 18.68 9.75
N ILE A 240 4.76 18.77 9.01
CA ILE A 240 4.77 18.79 7.55
C ILE A 240 5.47 20.04 7.07
N LYS A 241 6.47 19.87 6.20
CA LYS A 241 7.28 20.97 5.65
C LYS A 241 6.96 21.24 4.18
N ASN A 242 7.54 22.31 3.66
CA ASN A 242 7.46 22.66 2.25
C ASN A 242 7.87 21.48 1.34
N GLY A 243 7.09 21.25 0.28
CA GLY A 243 7.34 20.23 -0.74
C GLY A 243 6.84 18.84 -0.39
N VAL A 244 6.19 18.66 0.78
CA VAL A 244 5.50 17.39 1.08
C VAL A 244 4.31 17.22 0.14
N ILE A 245 4.16 16.00 -0.39
CA ILE A 245 2.97 15.55 -1.10
C ILE A 245 2.43 14.34 -0.35
N ALA A 246 1.17 14.39 0.06
CA ALA A 246 0.46 13.30 0.71
C ALA A 246 -0.73 12.88 -0.16
N GLY A 247 -0.98 11.58 -0.29
CA GLY A 247 -2.07 11.06 -1.11
C GLY A 247 -2.77 9.88 -0.49
N VAL A 248 -4.10 9.94 -0.43
CA VAL A 248 -5.00 8.85 -0.04
C VAL A 248 -5.57 8.22 -1.31
N LYS A 249 -5.42 6.91 -1.48
CA LYS A 249 -5.81 6.16 -2.67
C LYS A 249 -6.64 4.95 -2.29
N TYR A 250 -7.90 4.83 -2.62
CA TYR A 250 -8.77 5.69 -3.42
C TYR A 250 -10.10 5.87 -2.69
N PHE A 251 -10.79 6.98 -2.94
CA PHE A 251 -12.18 7.20 -2.55
C PHE A 251 -13.10 6.71 -3.66
N ASP A 252 -14.29 6.23 -3.29
CA ASP A 252 -15.35 5.80 -4.20
C ASP A 252 -16.41 6.90 -4.29
N PHE A 253 -16.48 7.58 -5.43
CA PHE A 253 -17.46 8.64 -5.70
C PHE A 253 -18.71 8.12 -6.43
N ASP A 254 -18.90 6.80 -6.57
CA ASP A 254 -20.18 6.21 -7.00
C ASP A 254 -21.20 6.12 -5.85
N LYS A 255 -20.92 6.79 -4.72
CA LYS A 255 -21.83 6.80 -3.57
C LYS A 255 -23.06 7.64 -3.87
N ASP A 256 -24.22 7.07 -3.55
CA ASP A 256 -25.47 7.80 -3.62
C ASP A 256 -25.48 8.93 -2.58
N VAL A 257 -25.65 10.14 -3.03
CA VAL A 257 -25.96 11.32 -2.22
C VAL A 257 -27.30 11.90 -2.67
N GLU A 258 -27.98 12.59 -1.77
CA GLU A 258 -29.27 13.22 -2.10
C GLU A 258 -29.09 14.24 -3.26
N GLU A 259 -30.06 14.30 -4.14
CA GLU A 259 -30.07 15.32 -5.19
C GLU A 259 -30.07 16.73 -4.57
N ASN A 260 -29.49 17.72 -5.27
CA ASN A 260 -29.38 19.12 -4.82
C ASN A 260 -28.56 19.31 -3.52
N HIS A 261 -27.40 18.77 -3.49
CA HIS A 261 -26.40 19.03 -2.46
C HIS A 261 -25.21 19.84 -3.00
N GLN A 262 -24.42 20.40 -2.09
CA GLN A 262 -23.11 20.96 -2.36
C GLN A 262 -22.08 20.19 -1.53
N THR A 263 -21.08 19.61 -2.21
CA THR A 263 -20.04 18.90 -1.51
C THR A 263 -18.91 19.84 -1.09
N THR A 264 -18.50 19.73 0.17
CA THR A 264 -17.35 20.39 0.75
C THR A 264 -16.34 19.36 1.24
N LEU A 265 -15.08 19.77 1.38
CA LEU A 265 -14.02 18.97 1.99
C LEU A 265 -13.50 19.66 3.26
N CYS A 266 -13.61 19.00 4.38
CA CYS A 266 -13.07 19.45 5.66
C CYS A 266 -11.71 18.79 5.93
N LEU A 267 -10.70 19.58 6.25
CA LEU A 267 -9.35 19.16 6.65
C LEU A 267 -9.08 19.64 8.08
N ASN A 268 -8.75 18.73 8.98
CA ASN A 268 -8.34 19.08 10.34
C ASN A 268 -6.82 19.25 10.39
N LEU A 269 -6.37 20.51 10.45
CA LEU A 269 -4.97 20.90 10.47
C LEU A 269 -4.63 21.63 11.79
N CYS A 270 -3.39 21.46 12.26
CA CYS A 270 -2.83 22.27 13.35
C CYS A 270 -1.71 23.15 12.78
N PRO A 271 -1.96 24.46 12.50
CA PRO A 271 -0.94 25.41 12.03
C PRO A 271 0.24 25.49 12.99
N LYS A 272 1.42 25.80 12.50
CA LYS A 272 2.67 25.89 13.29
C LYS A 272 3.25 27.32 13.37
N GLY A 273 2.43 28.34 13.13
CA GLY A 273 2.88 29.74 13.17
C GLY A 273 3.78 30.10 11.99
N VAL A 274 3.55 29.49 10.83
CA VAL A 274 4.30 29.70 9.59
C VAL A 274 3.32 29.92 8.44
N ASP A 275 3.59 30.94 7.61
CA ASP A 275 2.82 31.15 6.39
C ASP A 275 3.04 29.99 5.41
N GLY A 276 1.95 29.47 4.87
CA GLY A 276 1.99 28.35 3.94
C GLY A 276 0.62 28.05 3.35
N ALA A 277 0.56 27.03 2.53
CA ALA A 277 -0.70 26.61 1.95
C ALA A 277 -0.74 25.09 1.71
N VAL A 278 -1.95 24.56 1.65
CA VAL A 278 -2.24 23.18 1.27
C VAL A 278 -3.07 23.20 0.00
N ASP A 279 -2.48 22.87 -1.13
CA ASP A 279 -3.17 22.71 -2.39
C ASP A 279 -3.75 21.29 -2.45
N VAL A 280 -5.05 21.20 -2.75
CA VAL A 280 -5.81 19.94 -2.75
C VAL A 280 -6.17 19.54 -4.17
N PHE A 281 -5.91 18.27 -4.50
CA PHE A 281 -6.12 17.72 -5.83
C PHE A 281 -6.86 16.39 -5.77
N LEU A 282 -7.66 16.13 -6.81
CA LEU A 282 -8.13 14.80 -7.16
C LEU A 282 -7.25 14.23 -8.27
N ARG A 283 -6.99 12.93 -8.23
CA ARG A 283 -6.18 12.22 -9.22
C ARG A 283 -6.89 10.94 -9.66
N PRO A 284 -7.10 10.72 -10.97
CA PRO A 284 -7.70 9.50 -11.46
C PRO A 284 -6.76 8.30 -11.23
N THR A 285 -7.31 7.09 -11.11
CA THR A 285 -6.52 5.85 -10.92
C THR A 285 -5.55 5.60 -12.07
N THR A 286 -5.89 6.03 -13.29
CA THR A 286 -5.05 5.90 -14.49
C THR A 286 -3.75 6.69 -14.42
N ALA A 287 -3.65 7.67 -13.51
CA ALA A 287 -2.45 8.48 -13.32
C ALA A 287 -1.46 7.90 -12.31
N ALA A 288 -1.65 6.67 -11.84
CA ALA A 288 -0.66 5.98 -11.01
C ALA A 288 0.71 5.93 -11.72
N ASN A 289 1.79 6.09 -10.94
CA ASN A 289 3.18 6.18 -11.42
C ASN A 289 3.50 7.39 -12.31
N THR A 290 2.59 8.34 -12.49
CA THR A 290 2.90 9.59 -13.20
C THR A 290 3.47 10.64 -12.26
N PRO A 291 4.55 11.36 -12.67
CA PRO A 291 5.18 12.33 -11.80
C PRO A 291 4.31 13.58 -11.59
N PRO A 292 4.35 14.22 -10.40
CA PRO A 292 3.80 15.54 -10.21
C PRO A 292 4.48 16.58 -11.13
N VAL A 293 3.69 17.53 -11.62
CA VAL A 293 4.17 18.65 -12.44
C VAL A 293 4.33 19.89 -11.56
N LYS A 294 5.45 20.60 -11.75
CA LYS A 294 5.75 21.88 -11.06
C LYS A 294 5.84 23.00 -12.07
N THR A 295 5.25 24.14 -11.72
CA THR A 295 5.40 25.40 -12.42
C THR A 295 5.88 26.44 -11.42
N ASP A 296 7.01 27.09 -11.67
CA ASP A 296 7.63 28.06 -10.76
C ASP A 296 7.81 27.53 -9.32
N GLY A 297 8.16 26.25 -9.19
CA GLY A 297 8.38 25.58 -7.91
C GLY A 297 7.11 25.10 -7.19
N ILE A 298 5.92 25.43 -7.68
CA ILE A 298 4.62 25.05 -7.11
C ILE A 298 4.10 23.81 -7.84
N ILE A 299 3.56 22.85 -7.10
CA ILE A 299 2.87 21.70 -7.68
C ILE A 299 1.57 22.20 -8.33
N THR A 300 1.44 22.00 -9.64
CA THR A 300 0.25 22.36 -10.42
C THR A 300 -0.57 21.15 -10.83
N SER A 301 0.02 19.95 -10.76
CA SER A 301 -0.64 18.68 -11.03
C SER A 301 0.04 17.58 -10.21
N VAL A 302 -0.72 16.62 -9.74
CA VAL A 302 -0.23 15.44 -9.01
C VAL A 302 -0.25 14.18 -9.88
N GLY A 303 -0.41 14.33 -11.18
CA GLY A 303 -0.46 13.30 -12.20
C GLY A 303 -1.38 13.72 -13.35
N GLU A 304 -1.31 12.99 -14.46
CA GLU A 304 -2.13 13.27 -15.66
C GLU A 304 -3.64 13.22 -15.31
N GLY A 305 -4.40 14.19 -15.79
CA GLY A 305 -5.84 14.28 -15.54
C GLY A 305 -6.22 14.71 -14.12
N SER A 306 -5.25 15.13 -13.28
CA SER A 306 -5.58 15.62 -11.94
C SER A 306 -6.35 16.94 -11.97
N ILE A 307 -7.28 17.09 -11.03
CA ILE A 307 -8.18 18.26 -10.87
C ILE A 307 -7.81 18.96 -9.57
N LYS A 308 -7.48 20.25 -9.61
CA LYS A 308 -7.33 21.04 -8.39
C LYS A 308 -8.71 21.35 -7.81
N LEU A 309 -8.97 20.92 -6.56
CA LEU A 309 -10.19 21.28 -5.82
C LEU A 309 -10.10 22.69 -5.25
N GLY A 310 -9.04 22.97 -4.52
CA GLY A 310 -8.89 24.25 -3.83
C GLY A 310 -7.54 24.40 -3.15
N THR A 311 -7.45 25.43 -2.31
CA THR A 311 -6.28 25.73 -1.48
C THR A 311 -6.75 26.14 -0.11
N VAL A 312 -6.12 25.61 0.94
CA VAL A 312 -6.20 26.13 2.31
C VAL A 312 -4.99 26.99 2.54
N GLU A 313 -5.18 28.28 2.78
CA GLU A 313 -4.11 29.20 3.17
C GLU A 313 -3.92 29.14 4.69
N LEU A 314 -2.67 29.07 5.14
CA LEU A 314 -2.26 29.10 6.53
C LEU A 314 -1.40 30.33 6.77
N THR A 315 -1.72 31.11 7.81
CA THR A 315 -0.96 32.31 8.16
C THR A 315 -0.25 32.16 9.51
N ALA A 316 0.85 32.86 9.69
CA ALA A 316 1.68 32.76 10.89
C ALA A 316 0.97 33.21 12.18
N ASP A 317 -0.08 34.01 12.07
CA ASP A 317 -0.89 34.50 13.19
C ASP A 317 -2.04 33.57 13.59
N MET A 318 -2.27 32.49 12.82
CA MET A 318 -3.30 31.50 13.16
C MET A 318 -2.99 30.78 14.49
N PRO A 319 -4.02 30.44 15.27
CA PRO A 319 -3.85 29.63 16.48
C PRO A 319 -3.18 28.29 16.17
N GLN A 320 -2.16 27.93 16.93
CA GLN A 320 -1.46 26.65 16.79
C GLN A 320 -2.24 25.52 17.51
N THR A 321 -3.50 25.37 17.13
CA THR A 321 -4.42 24.36 17.64
C THR A 321 -5.09 23.64 16.47
N MET A 322 -5.59 22.44 16.73
CA MET A 322 -6.33 21.68 15.70
C MET A 322 -7.57 22.47 15.28
N THR A 323 -7.63 22.79 14.00
CA THR A 323 -8.67 23.65 13.38
C THR A 323 -9.19 22.98 12.13
N ALA A 324 -10.50 23.04 11.94
CA ALA A 324 -11.18 22.57 10.73
C ALA A 324 -11.11 23.65 9.64
N PHE A 325 -10.62 23.29 8.46
CA PHE A 325 -10.58 24.11 7.28
C PHE A 325 -11.47 23.47 6.22
N THR A 326 -12.44 24.22 5.72
CA THR A 326 -13.39 23.73 4.71
C THR A 326 -13.14 24.40 3.36
N ILE A 327 -13.10 23.63 2.30
CA ILE A 327 -13.05 24.11 0.92
C ILE A 327 -14.22 23.58 0.12
N ASP A 328 -14.60 24.30 -0.93
CA ASP A 328 -15.55 23.83 -1.92
C ASP A 328 -14.98 22.61 -2.66
N ALA A 329 -15.73 21.54 -2.67
CA ALA A 329 -15.39 20.30 -3.34
C ALA A 329 -16.47 19.85 -4.33
N SER A 330 -17.36 20.74 -4.76
CA SER A 330 -18.48 20.44 -5.67
C SER A 330 -18.07 19.77 -6.99
N LYS A 331 -16.81 19.88 -7.40
CA LYS A 331 -16.28 19.13 -8.55
C LYS A 331 -16.35 17.61 -8.39
N VAL A 332 -16.44 17.10 -7.16
CA VAL A 332 -16.58 15.63 -6.94
C VAL A 332 -17.98 15.14 -7.32
N ASP A 333 -18.99 16.04 -7.33
CA ASP A 333 -20.39 15.71 -7.65
C ASP A 333 -20.56 15.31 -9.14
N GLU A 334 -19.57 15.64 -9.97
CA GLU A 334 -19.52 15.28 -11.39
C GLU A 334 -18.68 14.01 -11.65
N LEU A 335 -18.08 13.43 -10.60
CA LEU A 335 -17.17 12.30 -10.73
C LEU A 335 -17.89 10.98 -10.50
N SER A 336 -17.33 9.93 -11.08
CA SER A 336 -17.70 8.54 -10.82
C SER A 336 -16.46 7.68 -10.60
N GLY A 337 -16.63 6.53 -9.94
CA GLY A 337 -15.57 5.57 -9.68
C GLY A 337 -14.55 6.04 -8.66
N GLN A 338 -13.35 5.48 -8.75
CA GLN A 338 -12.31 5.67 -7.76
C GLN A 338 -11.36 6.83 -8.14
N TRP A 339 -11.14 7.72 -7.17
CA TRP A 339 -10.21 8.85 -7.28
C TRP A 339 -9.32 8.96 -6.05
N GLY A 340 -8.05 9.29 -6.27
CA GLY A 340 -7.13 9.64 -5.19
C GLY A 340 -7.29 11.09 -4.75
N LEU A 341 -7.19 11.34 -3.44
CA LEU A 341 -7.17 12.69 -2.86
C LEU A 341 -5.75 13.03 -2.43
N PHE A 342 -5.20 14.10 -2.99
CA PHE A 342 -3.81 14.50 -2.83
C PHE A 342 -3.68 15.90 -2.26
N PHE A 343 -2.66 16.08 -1.41
CA PHE A 343 -2.35 17.33 -0.72
C PHE A 343 -0.90 17.71 -1.03
N SER A 344 -0.68 18.91 -1.52
CA SER A 344 0.65 19.48 -1.72
C SER A 344 0.87 20.65 -0.76
N PHE A 345 1.84 20.52 0.12
CA PHE A 345 2.16 21.51 1.14
C PHE A 345 3.26 22.43 0.64
N ARG A 346 3.03 23.75 0.68
CA ARG A 346 3.99 24.76 0.24
C ARG A 346 4.17 25.88 1.25
N SER A 347 5.39 26.36 1.38
CA SER A 347 5.79 27.52 2.18
C SER A 347 7.12 28.06 1.67
N ALA A 348 7.39 29.32 1.88
CA ALA A 348 8.72 29.90 1.69
C ALA A 348 9.67 29.59 2.86
N SER A 349 9.13 29.18 4.02
CA SER A 349 9.91 28.77 5.20
C SER A 349 10.43 27.35 5.08
N GLY A 350 11.57 27.05 5.70
CA GLY A 350 12.08 25.70 5.93
C GLY A 350 11.47 25.00 7.17
N ASP A 351 10.63 25.70 7.93
CA ASP A 351 10.00 25.20 9.14
C ASP A 351 8.75 24.37 8.85
N ALA A 352 8.22 23.72 9.89
CA ALA A 352 6.97 22.99 9.78
C ALA A 352 5.79 23.93 9.56
N ILE A 353 4.92 23.62 8.61
CA ILE A 353 3.75 24.42 8.25
C ILE A 353 2.55 24.03 9.12
N CYS A 354 2.31 22.73 9.25
CA CYS A 354 1.18 22.20 10.03
C CYS A 354 1.39 20.74 10.41
N ASP A 355 0.50 20.24 11.29
CA ASP A 355 0.17 18.82 11.39
C ASP A 355 -1.16 18.60 10.64
N PHE A 356 -1.35 17.40 10.08
CA PHE A 356 -2.57 16.99 9.39
C PHE A 356 -3.16 15.77 10.06
N SER A 357 -4.38 15.90 10.59
CA SER A 357 -5.01 14.86 11.41
C SER A 357 -6.02 14.03 10.63
N THR A 358 -7.06 14.66 10.09
CA THR A 358 -8.17 13.97 9.43
C THR A 358 -8.71 14.75 8.24
N MET A 359 -9.44 14.04 7.38
CA MET A 359 -10.18 14.57 6.24
C MET A 359 -11.55 13.92 6.12
N GLU A 360 -12.52 14.67 5.58
CA GLU A 360 -13.89 14.21 5.38
C GLU A 360 -14.58 15.06 4.33
N PHE A 361 -15.27 14.44 3.38
CA PHE A 361 -16.21 15.15 2.53
C PHE A 361 -17.58 15.24 3.22
N ALA A 362 -18.29 16.34 3.03
CA ALA A 362 -19.64 16.53 3.50
C ALA A 362 -20.52 16.99 2.35
N ALA A 363 -21.65 16.31 2.14
CA ALA A 363 -22.68 16.71 1.19
C ALA A 363 -23.78 17.46 1.97
N GLU A 364 -23.85 18.77 1.79
CA GLU A 364 -24.81 19.64 2.48
C GLU A 364 -25.99 19.93 1.54
N PRO A 365 -27.24 19.79 2.01
CA PRO A 365 -28.40 20.14 1.19
C PRO A 365 -28.37 21.62 0.76
N ILE A 366 -28.65 21.88 -0.52
CA ILE A 366 -28.81 23.25 -1.01
C ILE A 366 -30.20 23.75 -0.57
N HIS A 367 -30.22 24.64 0.40
CA HIS A 367 -31.45 25.32 0.81
C HIS A 367 -31.72 26.51 -0.10
N VAL A 368 -32.69 26.37 -1.00
CA VAL A 368 -33.20 27.51 -1.80
C VAL A 368 -34.00 28.44 -0.88
N THR A 369 -33.40 29.58 -0.51
CA THR A 369 -33.98 30.51 0.45
C THR A 369 -35.00 31.46 -0.16
N SER A 370 -35.05 31.62 -1.50
CA SER A 370 -36.11 32.38 -2.20
C SER A 370 -36.12 32.02 -3.69
N VAL A 371 -37.32 31.89 -4.24
CA VAL A 371 -37.59 31.92 -5.68
C VAL A 371 -38.29 33.25 -6.00
N SER A 372 -37.62 34.17 -6.68
CA SER A 372 -38.29 35.33 -7.27
C SER A 372 -38.89 34.91 -8.59
N ILE A 373 -40.21 34.92 -8.69
CA ILE A 373 -40.91 34.81 -9.98
C ILE A 373 -41.06 36.25 -10.49
N ASP A 374 -40.30 36.62 -11.51
CA ASP A 374 -40.58 37.84 -12.28
C ASP A 374 -41.81 37.55 -13.14
N GLU A 375 -42.94 38.07 -12.70
CA GLU A 375 -44.13 38.14 -13.55
C GLU A 375 -43.89 39.19 -14.64
N THR A 376 -43.69 38.74 -15.88
CA THR A 376 -43.74 39.56 -17.09
C THR A 376 -45.14 39.58 -17.70
#